data_7b7146623fa4cf79c953c0e909439de5
#
_entry.id   7b7146623fa4cf79c953c0e909439de5
#
_cell.length_a   1.000
_cell.length_b   1.000
_cell.length_c   1.000
_cell.angle_alpha   90.00
_cell.angle_beta   90.00
_cell.angle_gamma   90.00
#
_symmetry.space_group_name_H-M   'P 1'
#
loop_
_entity.id
_entity.type
_entity.pdbx_description
1 polymer ?
#
loop_
_entity_poly.entity_id
_entity_poly.type
_entity_poly.pdbx_seq_one_letter_code
_entity_poly.pdbx_strand_id
1 'polypeptide(L)'
;MDKNNFSTFLRNNINDTFWNNYIELVINEMIPYQLMALNDEIDGAPKSYCLENFKKAAIAIQKINNNEKIEIYPVDRWEYKENECDKNSFLGWCFQDSDVYKWIEAVAYSLKNFKDSELEQKVDEIINLICNAQMENGYLDTLYIINDRSKIFTNLKDRHELYCFGHLAEAAVAYYESTGKDKLLNSAIKFADLICDTFNEDNLKGYPGHEIAELALVKLYNVTKNEKYLKEAEFFIYERGTKPYYFDKERGYKRNDNSLD
;
A
#
# COMPACT_ATOMS: atom_id res chain seq x y z
N MET A 1 27.90 -20.45 -6.39
CA MET A 1 26.45 -20.24 -6.16
C MET A 1 26.27 -18.77 -5.90
N ASP A 2 25.65 -18.07 -6.80
CA ASP A 2 25.45 -16.62 -6.70
C ASP A 2 24.41 -16.35 -5.63
N LYS A 3 24.84 -15.82 -4.47
CA LYS A 3 24.01 -15.56 -3.29
C LYS A 3 23.04 -14.37 -3.47
N ASN A 4 22.95 -13.78 -4.66
CA ASN A 4 22.31 -12.49 -4.89
C ASN A 4 21.03 -12.55 -5.75
N ASN A 5 20.45 -13.71 -5.99
CA ASN A 5 19.22 -13.83 -6.77
C ASN A 5 18.05 -14.33 -5.89
N PHE A 6 17.65 -13.54 -4.89
CA PHE A 6 16.32 -13.64 -4.33
C PHE A 6 15.36 -12.91 -5.29
N SER A 7 15.11 -13.52 -6.46
CA SER A 7 13.93 -13.15 -7.23
C SER A 7 12.71 -13.55 -6.41
N THR A 8 11.78 -12.64 -6.20
CA THR A 8 10.49 -12.89 -5.56
C THR A 8 9.71 -13.98 -6.32
N PHE A 9 10.05 -14.19 -7.58
CA PHE A 9 9.46 -15.21 -8.44
C PHE A 9 10.28 -16.50 -8.41
N LEU A 10 9.67 -17.54 -7.88
CA LEU A 10 10.18 -18.91 -8.10
C LEU A 10 10.20 -19.15 -9.61
N ARG A 11 11.36 -19.55 -10.14
CA ARG A 11 11.54 -19.88 -11.56
C ARG A 11 10.96 -21.26 -11.93
N ASN A 12 10.06 -21.79 -11.12
CA ASN A 12 9.44 -23.08 -11.35
C ASN A 12 8.27 -22.92 -12.32
N ASN A 13 8.35 -23.60 -13.44
CA ASN A 13 7.24 -23.72 -14.37
C ASN A 13 6.38 -24.90 -13.93
N ILE A 14 5.24 -24.61 -13.32
CA ILE A 14 4.25 -25.64 -12.95
C ILE A 14 3.43 -25.94 -14.21
N ASN A 15 3.44 -27.19 -14.65
CA ASN A 15 2.69 -27.63 -15.82
C ASN A 15 2.01 -28.98 -15.51
N ASP A 16 0.90 -28.89 -14.80
CA ASP A 16 0.02 -30.04 -14.55
C ASP A 16 -1.46 -29.59 -14.60
N THR A 17 -2.35 -30.53 -14.85
CA THR A 17 -3.78 -30.25 -15.05
C THR A 17 -4.44 -29.63 -13.82
N PHE A 18 -4.03 -30.02 -12.61
CA PHE A 18 -4.64 -29.52 -11.38
C PHE A 18 -4.33 -28.01 -11.21
N TRP A 19 -3.06 -27.63 -11.25
CA TRP A 19 -2.65 -26.23 -11.05
C TRP A 19 -3.03 -25.35 -12.23
N ASN A 20 -2.98 -25.85 -13.47
CA ASN A 20 -3.38 -25.07 -14.64
C ASN A 20 -4.83 -24.62 -14.56
N ASN A 21 -5.75 -25.49 -14.09
CA ASN A 21 -7.16 -25.11 -13.89
C ASN A 21 -7.33 -23.96 -12.89
N TYR A 22 -6.56 -23.95 -11.78
CA TYR A 22 -6.61 -22.86 -10.82
C TYR A 22 -5.99 -21.56 -11.36
N ILE A 23 -4.90 -21.66 -12.12
CA ILE A 23 -4.27 -20.52 -12.77
C ILE A 23 -5.24 -19.89 -13.77
N GLU A 24 -5.90 -20.69 -14.61
CA GLU A 24 -6.92 -20.22 -15.55
C GLU A 24 -8.11 -19.56 -14.82
N LEU A 25 -8.58 -20.11 -13.71
CA LEU A 25 -9.61 -19.52 -12.87
C LEU A 25 -9.20 -18.13 -12.34
N VAL A 26 -7.98 -18.00 -11.86
CA VAL A 26 -7.45 -16.72 -11.38
C VAL A 26 -7.41 -15.68 -12.49
N ILE A 27 -6.90 -16.05 -13.66
CA ILE A 27 -6.71 -15.13 -14.78
C ILE A 27 -8.06 -14.73 -15.41
N ASN A 28 -8.94 -15.69 -15.68
CA ASN A 28 -10.11 -15.46 -16.49
C ASN A 28 -11.32 -14.99 -15.68
N GLU A 29 -11.36 -15.30 -14.38
CA GLU A 29 -12.53 -15.00 -13.52
C GLU A 29 -12.16 -14.08 -12.35
N MET A 30 -11.16 -14.44 -11.53
CA MET A 30 -10.92 -13.71 -10.29
C MET A 30 -10.34 -12.31 -10.52
N ILE A 31 -9.33 -12.18 -11.39
CA ILE A 31 -8.71 -10.88 -11.69
C ILE A 31 -9.72 -9.90 -12.29
N PRO A 32 -10.50 -10.28 -13.35
CA PRO A 32 -11.54 -9.40 -13.89
C PRO A 32 -12.63 -9.05 -12.88
N TYR A 33 -13.13 -10.03 -12.13
CA TYR A 33 -14.16 -9.81 -11.12
C TYR A 33 -13.70 -8.84 -10.03
N GLN A 34 -12.48 -9.00 -9.52
CA GLN A 34 -11.93 -8.09 -8.51
C GLN A 34 -11.73 -6.67 -9.04
N LEU A 35 -11.37 -6.52 -10.32
CA LEU A 35 -11.30 -5.19 -10.93
C LEU A 35 -12.68 -4.51 -10.99
N MET A 36 -13.72 -5.26 -11.34
CA MET A 36 -15.10 -4.75 -11.30
C MET A 36 -15.50 -4.34 -9.87
N ALA A 37 -15.12 -5.14 -8.86
CA ALA A 37 -15.38 -4.79 -7.46
C ALA A 37 -14.64 -3.52 -7.02
N LEU A 38 -13.37 -3.34 -7.42
CA LEU A 38 -12.59 -2.12 -7.14
C LEU A 38 -13.16 -0.86 -7.84
N ASN A 39 -13.88 -1.05 -8.95
CA ASN A 39 -14.60 0.01 -9.68
C ASN A 39 -16.03 0.23 -9.19
N ASP A 40 -16.49 -0.51 -8.18
CA ASP A 40 -17.88 -0.45 -7.67
C ASP A 40 -18.93 -0.88 -8.72
N GLU A 41 -18.58 -1.79 -9.63
CA GLU A 41 -19.41 -2.24 -10.76
C GLU A 41 -20.14 -3.56 -10.50
N ILE A 42 -20.06 -4.13 -9.28
CA ILE A 42 -20.74 -5.39 -8.92
C ILE A 42 -22.13 -5.08 -8.34
N ASP A 43 -23.17 -5.43 -9.06
CA ASP A 43 -24.54 -5.26 -8.60
C ASP A 43 -24.83 -6.02 -7.30
N GLY A 44 -25.38 -5.31 -6.31
CA GLY A 44 -25.75 -5.88 -5.02
C GLY A 44 -24.58 -6.13 -4.05
N ALA A 45 -23.35 -5.90 -4.45
CA ALA A 45 -22.18 -5.92 -3.55
C ALA A 45 -21.98 -4.58 -2.81
N PRO A 46 -21.45 -4.58 -1.58
CA PRO A 46 -20.97 -3.36 -0.95
C PRO A 46 -19.92 -2.67 -1.82
N LYS A 47 -19.98 -1.34 -1.88
CA LYS A 47 -18.98 -0.56 -2.63
C LYS A 47 -17.61 -0.62 -1.98
N SER A 48 -16.57 -0.76 -2.78
CA SER A 48 -15.18 -0.69 -2.38
C SER A 48 -14.71 0.74 -2.13
N TYR A 49 -15.13 1.71 -2.95
CA TYR A 49 -14.62 3.08 -3.02
C TYR A 49 -13.11 3.19 -3.29
N CYS A 50 -12.38 2.09 -3.46
CA CYS A 50 -10.92 2.10 -3.54
C CYS A 50 -10.41 3.01 -4.65
N LEU A 51 -10.81 2.78 -5.91
CA LEU A 51 -10.37 3.62 -7.03
C LEU A 51 -10.98 5.02 -6.99
N GLU A 52 -12.17 5.18 -6.42
CA GLU A 52 -12.79 6.50 -6.22
C GLU A 52 -11.99 7.35 -5.22
N ASN A 53 -11.47 6.77 -4.14
CA ASN A 53 -10.60 7.47 -3.20
C ASN A 53 -9.30 7.94 -3.87
N PHE A 54 -8.68 7.14 -4.75
CA PHE A 54 -7.51 7.60 -5.52
C PHE A 54 -7.85 8.77 -6.45
N LYS A 55 -9.03 8.79 -7.10
CA LYS A 55 -9.48 9.94 -7.89
C LYS A 55 -9.66 11.19 -7.03
N LYS A 56 -10.30 11.07 -5.86
CA LYS A 56 -10.45 12.17 -4.90
C LYS A 56 -9.10 12.68 -4.39
N ALA A 57 -8.18 11.77 -4.04
CA ALA A 57 -6.83 12.13 -3.61
C ALA A 57 -6.07 12.88 -4.70
N ALA A 58 -6.12 12.42 -5.96
CA ALA A 58 -5.49 13.11 -7.08
C ALA A 58 -6.04 14.54 -7.28
N ILE A 59 -7.36 14.73 -7.13
CA ILE A 59 -7.99 16.06 -7.15
C ILE A 59 -7.50 16.91 -5.98
N ALA A 60 -7.39 16.33 -4.77
CA ALA A 60 -6.87 17.03 -3.61
C ALA A 60 -5.42 17.50 -3.82
N ILE A 61 -4.56 16.66 -4.40
CA ILE A 61 -3.18 17.02 -4.77
C ILE A 61 -3.14 18.16 -5.78
N GLN A 62 -3.99 18.13 -6.82
CA GLN A 62 -4.07 19.25 -7.79
C GLN A 62 -4.45 20.57 -7.09
N LYS A 63 -5.44 20.54 -6.19
CA LYS A 63 -5.83 21.73 -5.42
C LYS A 63 -4.69 22.26 -4.54
N ILE A 64 -3.96 21.34 -3.85
CA ILE A 64 -2.79 21.72 -3.07
C ILE A 64 -1.75 22.44 -3.93
N ASN A 65 -1.42 21.87 -5.08
CA ASN A 65 -0.42 22.42 -6.00
C ASN A 65 -0.83 23.78 -6.56
N ASN A 66 -2.14 24.03 -6.67
CA ASN A 66 -2.72 25.32 -7.08
C ASN A 66 -2.88 26.31 -5.90
N ASN A 67 -2.46 25.99 -4.68
CA ASN A 67 -2.69 26.76 -3.46
C ASN A 67 -4.19 27.00 -3.16
N GLU A 68 -5.06 26.10 -3.57
CA GLU A 68 -6.48 26.14 -3.27
C GLU A 68 -6.76 25.58 -1.86
N LYS A 69 -7.83 26.11 -1.24
CA LYS A 69 -8.27 25.61 0.08
C LYS A 69 -8.88 24.22 -0.07
N ILE A 70 -8.46 23.30 0.81
CA ILE A 70 -9.03 21.96 0.92
C ILE A 70 -9.79 21.87 2.24
N GLU A 71 -10.94 21.22 2.20
CA GLU A 71 -11.73 20.91 3.39
C GLU A 71 -11.01 19.84 4.23
N ILE A 72 -11.27 19.87 5.54
CA ILE A 72 -10.72 18.92 6.51
C ILE A 72 -11.88 18.05 7.01
N TYR A 73 -11.67 16.74 6.98
CA TYR A 73 -12.63 15.76 7.46
C TYR A 73 -12.02 14.89 8.57
N PRO A 74 -12.83 14.23 9.42
CA PRO A 74 -12.32 13.35 10.47
C PRO A 74 -11.50 12.17 9.92
N VAL A 75 -10.50 11.71 10.73
CA VAL A 75 -9.65 10.53 10.46
C VAL A 75 -9.68 9.52 11.61
N ASP A 76 -10.77 9.50 12.39
CA ASP A 76 -10.90 8.78 13.66
C ASP A 76 -11.69 7.47 13.57
N ARG A 77 -12.14 7.07 12.37
CA ARG A 77 -12.97 5.87 12.14
C ARG A 77 -12.19 4.75 11.47
N TRP A 78 -12.64 3.53 11.71
CA TRP A 78 -12.20 2.34 10.96
C TRP A 78 -12.88 2.28 9.59
N GLU A 79 -14.19 2.56 9.54
CA GLU A 79 -15.01 2.55 8.34
C GLU A 79 -15.70 3.92 8.18
N TYR A 80 -15.63 4.46 6.96
CA TYR A 80 -16.23 5.75 6.55
C TYR A 80 -17.40 5.46 5.62
N LYS A 81 -18.62 5.46 6.17
CA LYS A 81 -19.84 5.08 5.44
C LYS A 81 -20.43 6.26 4.70
N GLU A 82 -20.93 6.01 3.47
CA GLU A 82 -21.50 7.04 2.59
C GLU A 82 -22.65 7.82 3.24
N ASN A 83 -23.48 7.17 4.07
CA ASN A 83 -24.59 7.82 4.78
C ASN A 83 -24.19 8.57 6.06
N GLU A 84 -22.92 8.49 6.48
CA GLU A 84 -22.39 9.11 7.72
C GLU A 84 -21.30 10.14 7.45
N CYS A 85 -20.77 10.19 6.23
CA CYS A 85 -19.63 10.99 5.83
C CYS A 85 -20.00 11.94 4.68
N ASP A 86 -19.25 13.03 4.53
CA ASP A 86 -19.36 13.89 3.37
C ASP A 86 -18.96 13.13 2.10
N LYS A 87 -19.70 13.35 1.01
CA LYS A 87 -19.41 12.68 -0.27
C LYS A 87 -18.03 12.96 -0.85
N ASN A 88 -17.41 14.09 -0.47
CA ASN A 88 -16.07 14.47 -0.91
C ASN A 88 -14.98 13.94 0.02
N SER A 89 -15.34 13.42 1.21
CA SER A 89 -14.39 12.78 2.13
C SER A 89 -13.99 11.39 1.65
N PHE A 90 -13.02 10.79 2.32
CA PHE A 90 -12.67 9.38 2.16
C PHE A 90 -13.87 8.48 2.52
N LEU A 91 -14.06 7.39 1.78
CA LEU A 91 -15.10 6.39 2.03
C LEU A 91 -14.50 4.98 2.05
N GLY A 92 -15.14 4.07 2.78
CA GLY A 92 -14.68 2.69 2.94
C GLY A 92 -13.84 2.48 4.20
N TRP A 93 -13.04 1.43 4.21
CA TRP A 93 -12.18 1.06 5.34
C TRP A 93 -10.87 1.84 5.32
N CYS A 94 -10.32 2.18 6.49
CA CYS A 94 -9.09 2.97 6.60
C CYS A 94 -7.85 2.34 5.91
N PHE A 95 -7.90 1.07 5.54
CA PHE A 95 -6.89 0.34 4.80
C PHE A 95 -7.25 0.07 3.33
N GLN A 96 -8.26 0.76 2.80
CA GLN A 96 -8.86 0.47 1.49
C GLN A 96 -7.86 0.55 0.33
N ASP A 97 -6.85 1.40 0.43
CA ASP A 97 -5.80 1.53 -0.59
C ASP A 97 -5.06 0.22 -0.86
N SER A 98 -4.94 -0.64 0.16
CA SER A 98 -4.24 -1.92 0.03
C SER A 98 -4.91 -2.89 -0.94
N ASP A 99 -6.21 -2.74 -1.21
CA ASP A 99 -6.95 -3.67 -2.07
C ASP A 99 -6.52 -3.56 -3.54
N VAL A 100 -6.33 -2.35 -4.05
CA VAL A 100 -5.81 -2.15 -5.42
C VAL A 100 -4.34 -2.60 -5.53
N TYR A 101 -3.54 -2.41 -4.49
CA TYR A 101 -2.15 -2.86 -4.50
C TYR A 101 -2.06 -4.39 -4.55
N LYS A 102 -2.84 -5.10 -3.76
CA LYS A 102 -2.94 -6.57 -3.80
C LYS A 102 -3.43 -7.08 -5.16
N TRP A 103 -4.38 -6.36 -5.76
CA TRP A 103 -4.84 -6.68 -7.10
C TRP A 103 -3.72 -6.51 -8.14
N ILE A 104 -2.97 -5.40 -8.10
CA ILE A 104 -1.80 -5.18 -8.99
C ILE A 104 -0.76 -6.28 -8.80
N GLU A 105 -0.47 -6.68 -7.58
CA GLU A 105 0.48 -7.75 -7.28
C GLU A 105 0.02 -9.08 -7.88
N ALA A 106 -1.25 -9.46 -7.73
CA ALA A 106 -1.81 -10.67 -8.33
C ALA A 106 -1.73 -10.65 -9.86
N VAL A 107 -2.06 -9.50 -10.48
CA VAL A 107 -1.93 -9.32 -11.93
C VAL A 107 -0.46 -9.42 -12.37
N ALA A 108 0.47 -8.83 -11.62
CA ALA A 108 1.90 -8.90 -11.92
C ALA A 108 2.41 -10.35 -11.96
N TYR A 109 2.00 -11.18 -11.00
CA TYR A 109 2.33 -12.60 -10.99
C TYR A 109 1.70 -13.34 -12.18
N SER A 110 0.49 -12.98 -12.59
CA SER A 110 -0.16 -13.52 -13.77
C SER A 110 0.59 -13.15 -15.04
N LEU A 111 0.89 -11.87 -15.25
CA LEU A 111 1.58 -11.33 -16.44
C LEU A 111 2.99 -11.91 -16.63
N LYS A 112 3.64 -12.37 -15.58
CA LYS A 112 4.93 -13.03 -15.70
C LYS A 112 4.85 -14.32 -16.51
N ASN A 113 3.78 -15.07 -16.31
CA ASN A 113 3.59 -16.38 -16.93
C ASN A 113 2.75 -16.29 -18.19
N PHE A 114 1.78 -15.39 -18.25
CA PHE A 114 0.80 -15.25 -19.32
C PHE A 114 0.75 -13.78 -19.77
N LYS A 115 1.35 -13.51 -20.92
CA LYS A 115 1.38 -12.16 -21.48
C LYS A 115 -0.01 -11.75 -21.96
N ASP A 116 -0.52 -10.67 -21.38
CA ASP A 116 -1.78 -10.03 -21.72
C ASP A 116 -1.58 -8.51 -21.78
N SER A 117 -1.48 -7.97 -23.00
CA SER A 117 -1.20 -6.55 -23.22
C SER A 117 -2.39 -5.66 -22.87
N GLU A 118 -3.62 -6.17 -22.96
CA GLU A 118 -4.82 -5.40 -22.59
C GLU A 118 -4.92 -5.26 -21.07
N LEU A 119 -4.69 -6.35 -20.33
CA LEU A 119 -4.63 -6.32 -18.88
C LEU A 119 -3.48 -5.45 -18.38
N GLU A 120 -2.30 -5.55 -18.99
CA GLU A 120 -1.14 -4.73 -18.65
C GLU A 120 -1.43 -3.23 -18.86
N GLN A 121 -2.13 -2.85 -19.94
CA GLN A 121 -2.54 -1.46 -20.17
C GLN A 121 -3.52 -0.97 -19.08
N LYS A 122 -4.49 -1.79 -18.68
CA LYS A 122 -5.42 -1.45 -17.58
C LYS A 122 -4.67 -1.20 -16.27
N VAL A 123 -3.67 -2.02 -15.97
CA VAL A 123 -2.81 -1.80 -14.79
C VAL A 123 -2.04 -0.49 -14.89
N ASP A 124 -1.48 -0.16 -16.06
CA ASP A 124 -0.77 1.11 -16.26
C ASP A 124 -1.66 2.33 -16.04
N GLU A 125 -2.93 2.27 -16.45
CA GLU A 125 -3.92 3.33 -16.21
C GLU A 125 -4.20 3.49 -14.70
N ILE A 126 -4.34 2.41 -13.95
CA ILE A 126 -4.50 2.42 -12.50
C ILE A 126 -3.23 2.93 -11.80
N ILE A 127 -2.06 2.50 -12.23
CA ILE A 127 -0.77 3.01 -11.73
C ILE A 127 -0.66 4.52 -11.96
N ASN A 128 -1.11 5.02 -13.10
CA ASN A 128 -1.15 6.46 -13.36
C ASN A 128 -2.04 7.19 -12.35
N LEU A 129 -3.21 6.64 -12.06
CA LEU A 129 -4.13 7.20 -11.05
C LEU A 129 -3.49 7.22 -9.65
N ILE A 130 -2.88 6.12 -9.22
CA ILE A 130 -2.18 5.99 -7.94
C ILE A 130 -1.06 7.04 -7.83
N CYS A 131 -0.20 7.14 -8.85
CA CYS A 131 0.91 8.10 -8.84
C CYS A 131 0.44 9.57 -8.85
N ASN A 132 -0.70 9.88 -9.44
CA ASN A 132 -1.28 11.22 -9.42
C ASN A 132 -1.84 11.61 -8.04
N ALA A 133 -2.12 10.63 -7.18
CA ALA A 133 -2.55 10.83 -5.80
C ALA A 133 -1.38 11.03 -4.82
N GLN A 134 -0.13 10.81 -5.25
CA GLN A 134 1.04 10.92 -4.39
C GLN A 134 1.43 12.38 -4.12
N MET A 135 1.71 12.71 -2.86
CA MET A 135 2.24 14.01 -2.47
C MET A 135 3.68 14.21 -2.96
N GLU A 136 4.11 15.47 -3.10
CA GLU A 136 5.45 15.83 -3.56
C GLU A 136 6.56 15.23 -2.68
N ASN A 137 6.34 15.15 -1.36
CA ASN A 137 7.27 14.55 -0.41
C ASN A 137 7.29 13.01 -0.44
N GLY A 138 6.50 12.38 -1.32
CA GLY A 138 6.43 10.94 -1.48
C GLY A 138 5.34 10.23 -0.69
N TYR A 139 4.63 10.92 0.23
CA TYR A 139 3.54 10.32 1.01
C TYR A 139 2.38 9.86 0.11
N LEU A 140 1.83 8.68 0.40
CA LEU A 140 0.71 8.11 -0.36
C LEU A 140 -0.17 7.23 0.54
N ASP A 141 -1.24 7.82 1.02
CA ASP A 141 -2.37 7.16 1.69
C ASP A 141 -3.60 8.05 1.49
N THR A 142 -4.63 7.51 0.84
CA THR A 142 -5.76 8.34 0.37
C THR A 142 -6.60 8.86 1.53
N LEU A 143 -6.71 8.15 2.65
CA LEU A 143 -7.45 8.61 3.83
C LEU A 143 -6.94 9.96 4.31
N TYR A 144 -5.64 10.07 4.55
CA TYR A 144 -5.06 11.30 5.09
C TYR A 144 -4.95 12.41 4.04
N ILE A 145 -4.65 12.04 2.79
CA ILE A 145 -4.56 13.02 1.68
C ILE A 145 -5.90 13.72 1.47
N ILE A 146 -7.00 12.98 1.52
CA ILE A 146 -8.36 13.51 1.33
C ILE A 146 -8.84 14.23 2.59
N ASN A 147 -8.70 13.59 3.76
CA ASN A 147 -9.36 14.04 4.98
C ASN A 147 -8.53 15.04 5.80
N ASP A 148 -7.36 14.65 6.32
CA ASP A 148 -6.57 15.54 7.15
C ASP A 148 -5.07 15.20 7.16
N ARG A 149 -4.30 15.90 6.37
CA ARG A 149 -2.85 15.71 6.24
C ARG A 149 -2.06 16.06 7.49
N SER A 150 -2.63 16.85 8.41
CA SER A 150 -1.97 17.18 9.68
C SER A 150 -1.90 15.99 10.65
N LYS A 151 -2.58 14.91 10.30
CA LYS A 151 -2.68 13.66 11.09
C LYS A 151 -1.83 12.51 10.53
N ILE A 152 -1.05 12.75 9.49
CA ILE A 152 -0.11 11.77 8.93
C ILE A 152 0.79 11.23 10.04
N PHE A 153 0.94 9.91 10.12
CA PHE A 153 1.74 9.17 11.10
C PHE A 153 1.39 9.41 12.59
N THR A 154 0.17 9.87 12.89
CA THR A 154 -0.26 10.12 14.29
C THR A 154 -0.98 8.94 14.95
N ASN A 155 -1.36 7.92 14.18
CA ASN A 155 -1.99 6.70 14.69
C ASN A 155 -1.53 5.49 13.86
N LEU A 156 -0.32 5.02 14.14
CA LEU A 156 0.32 3.95 13.37
C LEU A 156 -0.36 2.59 13.57
N LYS A 157 -0.92 2.36 14.78
CA LYS A 157 -1.54 1.07 15.10
C LYS A 157 -2.83 0.85 14.33
N ASP A 158 -3.73 1.84 14.34
CA ASP A 158 -5.12 1.62 13.95
C ASP A 158 -5.46 2.14 12.54
N ARG A 159 -4.60 2.97 11.90
CA ARG A 159 -4.95 3.65 10.63
C ARG A 159 -4.22 3.11 9.40
N HIS A 160 -3.39 2.12 9.57
CA HIS A 160 -2.87 1.27 8.51
C HIS A 160 -2.04 1.96 7.41
N GLU A 161 -1.49 3.17 7.66
CA GLU A 161 -0.65 3.88 6.67
C GLU A 161 0.54 3.02 6.21
N LEU A 162 1.30 2.48 7.19
CA LEU A 162 2.47 1.63 6.89
C LEU A 162 2.09 0.25 6.36
N TYR A 163 0.88 -0.24 6.68
CA TYR A 163 0.32 -1.43 6.06
C TYR A 163 0.01 -1.20 4.57
N CYS A 164 -0.64 -0.08 4.24
CA CYS A 164 -0.89 0.30 2.85
C CYS A 164 0.41 0.52 2.08
N PHE A 165 1.41 1.17 2.69
CA PHE A 165 2.75 1.27 2.12
C PHE A 165 3.37 -0.10 1.83
N GLY A 166 3.26 -1.05 2.76
CA GLY A 166 3.80 -2.39 2.58
C GLY A 166 3.23 -3.06 1.32
N HIS A 167 1.91 -3.04 1.15
CA HIS A 167 1.27 -3.60 -0.05
C HIS A 167 1.59 -2.82 -1.33
N LEU A 168 1.72 -1.49 -1.25
CA LEU A 168 2.19 -0.68 -2.39
C LEU A 168 3.58 -1.15 -2.85
N ALA A 169 4.53 -1.29 -1.93
CA ALA A 169 5.89 -1.67 -2.27
C ALA A 169 5.99 -3.11 -2.79
N GLU A 170 5.21 -4.05 -2.23
CA GLU A 170 5.09 -5.41 -2.74
C GLU A 170 4.57 -5.44 -4.18
N ALA A 171 3.46 -4.73 -4.45
CA ALA A 171 2.89 -4.62 -5.78
C ALA A 171 3.86 -3.98 -6.77
N ALA A 172 4.57 -2.93 -6.34
CA ALA A 172 5.52 -2.20 -7.15
C ALA A 172 6.71 -3.05 -7.58
N VAL A 173 7.28 -3.82 -6.65
CA VAL A 173 8.37 -4.78 -6.94
C VAL A 173 7.87 -5.88 -7.86
N ALA A 174 6.71 -6.49 -7.57
CA ALA A 174 6.16 -7.54 -8.40
C ALA A 174 5.89 -7.07 -9.84
N TYR A 175 5.31 -5.87 -10.01
CA TYR A 175 5.02 -5.32 -11.33
C TYR A 175 6.29 -4.99 -12.12
N TYR A 176 7.30 -4.40 -11.46
CA TYR A 176 8.60 -4.15 -12.06
C TYR A 176 9.30 -5.45 -12.50
N GLU A 177 9.34 -6.46 -11.66
CA GLU A 177 9.98 -7.74 -11.98
C GLU A 177 9.27 -8.51 -13.12
N SER A 178 7.96 -8.27 -13.30
CA SER A 178 7.15 -8.95 -14.33
C SER A 178 7.19 -8.26 -15.69
N THR A 179 7.22 -6.92 -15.70
CA THR A 179 7.03 -6.09 -16.90
C THR A 179 8.25 -5.25 -17.26
N GLY A 180 9.14 -4.98 -16.30
CA GLY A 180 10.25 -4.04 -16.44
C GLY A 180 9.85 -2.57 -16.29
N LYS A 181 8.55 -2.26 -16.04
CA LYS A 181 8.04 -0.90 -15.88
C LYS A 181 8.25 -0.41 -14.46
N ASP A 182 8.87 0.73 -14.27
CA ASP A 182 9.36 1.24 -12.98
C ASP A 182 8.52 2.36 -12.36
N LYS A 183 7.41 2.77 -13.00
CA LYS A 183 6.62 3.92 -12.54
C LYS A 183 6.07 3.72 -11.11
N LEU A 184 5.45 2.57 -10.84
CA LEU A 184 4.96 2.26 -9.50
C LEU A 184 6.10 2.05 -8.51
N LEU A 185 7.21 1.43 -8.96
CA LEU A 185 8.41 1.25 -8.15
C LEU A 185 9.00 2.60 -7.71
N ASN A 186 9.09 3.57 -8.61
CA ASN A 186 9.57 4.92 -8.28
C ASN A 186 8.63 5.64 -7.29
N SER A 187 7.31 5.41 -7.36
CA SER A 187 6.35 5.91 -6.37
C SER A 187 6.57 5.26 -5.00
N ALA A 188 6.72 3.94 -4.94
CA ALA A 188 7.00 3.22 -3.70
C ALA A 188 8.35 3.63 -3.08
N ILE A 189 9.38 3.84 -3.90
CA ILE A 189 10.70 4.35 -3.48
C ILE A 189 10.57 5.72 -2.79
N LYS A 190 9.83 6.66 -3.38
CA LYS A 190 9.63 7.98 -2.77
C LYS A 190 8.95 7.88 -1.40
N PHE A 191 7.98 6.99 -1.27
CA PHE A 191 7.31 6.81 0.02
C PHE A 191 8.22 6.10 1.03
N ALA A 192 8.99 5.10 0.61
CA ALA A 192 10.02 4.46 1.45
C ALA A 192 11.09 5.45 1.92
N ASP A 193 11.50 6.38 1.06
CA ASP A 193 12.44 7.44 1.41
C ASP A 193 11.88 8.34 2.53
N LEU A 194 10.63 8.78 2.38
CA LEU A 194 9.95 9.54 3.43
C LEU A 194 9.84 8.75 4.75
N ILE A 195 9.55 7.44 4.68
CA ILE A 195 9.49 6.58 5.87
C ILE A 195 10.85 6.55 6.56
N CYS A 196 11.94 6.27 5.84
CA CYS A 196 13.29 6.26 6.41
C CYS A 196 13.70 7.61 7.03
N ASP A 197 13.25 8.73 6.44
CA ASP A 197 13.53 10.06 6.96
C ASP A 197 12.68 10.39 8.20
N THR A 198 11.52 9.76 8.33
CA THR A 198 10.56 10.00 9.43
C THR A 198 10.84 9.10 10.63
N PHE A 199 11.07 7.80 10.40
CA PHE A 199 11.22 6.79 11.45
C PHE A 199 12.71 6.48 11.66
N ASN A 200 13.26 6.96 12.76
CA ASN A 200 14.66 6.72 13.13
C ASN A 200 14.89 7.11 14.59
N GLU A 201 16.12 6.85 15.08
CA GLU A 201 16.56 7.10 16.46
C GLU A 201 16.38 8.55 16.91
N ASP A 202 16.53 9.51 15.99
CA ASP A 202 16.55 10.95 16.27
C ASP A 202 15.18 11.62 16.08
N ASN A 203 14.18 10.90 15.46
CA ASN A 203 12.91 11.49 15.10
C ASN A 203 11.73 10.65 15.70
N LEU A 204 10.97 9.91 14.91
CA LEU A 204 9.82 9.13 15.36
C LEU A 204 10.22 7.67 15.58
N LYS A 205 10.24 7.22 16.85
CA LYS A 205 10.52 5.83 17.22
C LYS A 205 9.28 4.95 17.18
N GLY A 206 8.48 5.09 16.12
CA GLY A 206 7.29 4.29 15.89
C GLY A 206 7.57 3.08 15.00
N TYR A 207 6.60 2.20 14.87
CA TYR A 207 6.65 1.04 13.99
C TYR A 207 5.25 0.70 13.45
N PRO A 208 5.12 -0.09 12.36
CA PRO A 208 3.83 -0.44 11.77
C PRO A 208 2.91 -1.18 12.74
N GLY A 209 1.60 -0.98 12.63
CA GLY A 209 0.60 -1.78 13.34
C GLY A 209 0.59 -3.24 12.88
N HIS A 210 0.92 -3.49 11.62
CA HIS A 210 1.07 -4.80 10.99
C HIS A 210 2.45 -4.96 10.36
N GLU A 211 3.03 -6.16 10.46
CA GLU A 211 4.39 -6.52 10.02
C GLU A 211 4.47 -6.78 8.50
N ILE A 212 4.03 -5.86 7.67
CA ILE A 212 4.13 -5.95 6.21
C ILE A 212 5.17 -4.96 5.64
N ALA A 213 5.34 -3.79 6.27
CA ALA A 213 6.29 -2.80 5.80
C ALA A 213 7.74 -3.31 5.87
N GLU A 214 8.08 -4.07 6.89
CA GLU A 214 9.41 -4.68 7.08
C GLU A 214 9.74 -5.62 5.91
N LEU A 215 8.81 -6.50 5.54
CA LEU A 215 8.98 -7.40 4.38
C LEU A 215 9.12 -6.62 3.08
N ALA A 216 8.26 -5.62 2.88
CA ALA A 216 8.28 -4.78 1.69
C ALA A 216 9.57 -3.98 1.54
N LEU A 217 10.11 -3.44 2.64
CA LEU A 217 11.42 -2.75 2.66
C LEU A 217 12.56 -3.69 2.28
N VAL A 218 12.54 -4.95 2.74
CA VAL A 218 13.52 -5.97 2.30
C VAL A 218 13.38 -6.27 0.81
N LYS A 219 12.16 -6.33 0.26
CA LYS A 219 11.95 -6.48 -1.19
C LYS A 219 12.48 -5.27 -1.97
N LEU A 220 12.22 -4.04 -1.50
CA LEU A 220 12.81 -2.83 -2.10
C LEU A 220 14.33 -2.84 -2.06
N TYR A 221 14.94 -3.24 -0.93
CA TYR A 221 16.40 -3.45 -0.86
C TYR A 221 16.87 -4.45 -1.92
N ASN A 222 16.17 -5.57 -2.09
CA ASN A 222 16.59 -6.59 -3.05
C ASN A 222 16.58 -6.09 -4.51
N VAL A 223 15.68 -5.18 -4.87
CA VAL A 223 15.61 -4.60 -6.22
C VAL A 223 16.56 -3.42 -6.38
N THR A 224 16.59 -2.51 -5.40
CA THR A 224 17.35 -1.24 -5.50
C THR A 224 18.81 -1.35 -5.03
N LYS A 225 19.14 -2.34 -4.18
CA LYS A 225 20.41 -2.47 -3.45
C LYS A 225 20.71 -1.29 -2.52
N ASN A 226 19.69 -0.49 -2.17
CA ASN A 226 19.86 0.61 -1.23
C ASN A 226 19.70 0.11 0.20
N GLU A 227 20.82 0.08 0.94
CA GLU A 227 20.88 -0.46 2.31
C GLU A 227 20.01 0.30 3.32
N LYS A 228 19.56 1.54 3.01
CA LYS A 228 18.71 2.28 3.92
C LYS A 228 17.37 1.56 4.17
N TYR A 229 16.82 0.86 3.18
CA TYR A 229 15.58 0.10 3.34
C TYR A 229 15.74 -1.13 4.24
N LEU A 230 16.92 -1.79 4.16
CA LEU A 230 17.21 -2.91 5.06
C LEU A 230 17.38 -2.42 6.51
N LYS A 231 18.08 -1.29 6.70
CA LYS A 231 18.22 -0.67 8.03
C LYS A 231 16.89 -0.22 8.61
N GLU A 232 15.99 0.30 7.78
CA GLU A 232 14.65 0.68 8.23
C GLU A 232 13.81 -0.53 8.64
N ALA A 233 13.87 -1.64 7.89
CA ALA A 233 13.23 -2.89 8.28
C ALA A 233 13.76 -3.41 9.62
N GLU A 234 15.08 -3.37 9.83
CA GLU A 234 15.72 -3.71 11.11
C GLU A 234 15.24 -2.78 12.23
N PHE A 235 15.19 -1.48 12.00
CA PHE A 235 14.73 -0.47 12.96
C PHE A 235 13.31 -0.79 13.44
N PHE A 236 12.35 -1.04 12.54
CA PHE A 236 10.98 -1.39 12.91
C PHE A 236 10.90 -2.67 13.77
N ILE A 237 11.68 -3.70 13.42
CA ILE A 237 11.72 -4.96 14.17
C ILE A 237 12.26 -4.73 15.59
N TYR A 238 13.35 -3.97 15.75
CA TYR A 238 13.94 -3.68 17.05
C TYR A 238 13.05 -2.79 17.92
N GLU A 239 12.49 -1.72 17.33
CA GLU A 239 11.63 -0.80 18.07
C GLU A 239 10.34 -1.48 18.57
N ARG A 240 9.80 -2.46 17.83
CA ARG A 240 8.65 -3.25 18.29
C ARG A 240 8.91 -4.00 19.61
N GLY A 241 10.15 -4.42 19.84
CA GLY A 241 10.60 -5.08 21.07
C GLY A 241 11.06 -4.12 22.18
N THR A 242 11.22 -2.83 21.89
CA THR A 242 11.86 -1.85 22.79
C THR A 242 10.86 -1.25 23.76
N LYS A 243 11.21 -1.22 25.06
CA LYS A 243 10.38 -0.61 26.13
C LYS A 243 10.81 0.85 26.40
N PRO A 244 9.87 1.77 26.69
CA PRO A 244 8.41 1.57 26.72
C PRO A 244 7.86 1.44 25.30
N TYR A 245 6.93 0.51 25.11
CA TYR A 245 6.35 0.23 23.79
C TYR A 245 5.71 1.47 23.18
N TYR A 246 5.93 1.68 21.87
CA TYR A 246 5.43 2.86 21.16
C TYR A 246 3.90 2.97 21.23
N PHE A 247 3.17 1.88 21.01
CA PHE A 247 1.70 1.88 21.03
C PHE A 247 1.11 2.21 22.39
N ASP A 248 1.79 1.91 23.48
CA ASP A 248 1.37 2.33 24.82
C ASP A 248 1.45 3.86 24.97
N LYS A 249 2.49 4.47 24.40
CA LYS A 249 2.63 5.94 24.36
C LYS A 249 1.59 6.58 23.43
N GLU A 250 1.42 6.04 22.22
CA GLU A 250 0.48 6.53 21.22
C GLU A 250 -0.96 6.57 21.76
N ARG A 251 -1.35 5.52 22.50
CA ARG A 251 -2.69 5.41 23.11
C ARG A 251 -2.82 6.04 24.48
N GLY A 252 -1.72 6.43 25.12
CA GLY A 252 -1.71 6.88 26.50
C GLY A 252 -2.03 5.79 27.52
N TYR A 253 -1.85 4.51 27.16
CA TYR A 253 -2.07 3.38 28.07
C TYR A 253 -0.88 3.14 29.00
N LYS A 254 -1.20 2.75 30.24
CA LYS A 254 -0.24 2.07 31.12
C LYS A 254 -0.64 0.62 31.18
N ARG A 255 0.14 -0.28 30.57
CA ARG A 255 -0.10 -1.72 30.67
C ARG A 255 0.21 -2.22 32.08
N ASN A 256 -0.67 -3.06 32.60
CA ASN A 256 -0.46 -3.78 33.85
C ASN A 256 0.09 -5.19 33.63
N ASP A 257 0.24 -5.62 32.39
CA ASP A 257 0.73 -6.94 32.01
C ASP A 257 1.93 -6.86 31.06
N ASN A 258 2.56 -8.00 30.80
CA ASN A 258 3.69 -8.12 29.89
C ASN A 258 3.25 -8.56 28.47
N SER A 259 1.98 -8.42 28.13
CA SER A 259 1.50 -8.78 26.79
C SER A 259 2.10 -7.82 25.74
N LEU A 260 2.56 -8.40 24.64
CA LEU A 260 2.85 -7.69 23.42
C LEU A 260 1.55 -7.50 22.63
N ASP A 261 1.40 -6.38 21.95
CA ASP A 261 0.26 -6.16 21.06
C ASP A 261 0.32 -7.05 19.84
#